data_703015738a32a04a025496a2934afd1b
#
_entry.id   703015738a32a04a025496a2934afd1b
#
_cell.length_a   1.000
_cell.length_b   1.000
_cell.length_c   1.000
_cell.angle_alpha   90.00
_cell.angle_beta   90.00
_cell.angle_gamma   90.00
#
_symmetry.space_group_name_H-M   'P 1'
#
loop_
_entity.id
_entity.type
_entity.pdbx_description
1 polymer ?
#
loop_
_entity_poly.entity_id
_entity_poly.type
_entity_poly.pdbx_seq_one_letter_code
_entity_poly.pdbx_strand_id
1 'polypeptide(L)'
;MSIASFTALPKPMWEVAWAYLRAGIPELWQRSSRLAWMVLAGCAGLLAILSIAMGFHYAPFLLSAQLVILLALAAGLTGARWLRPALIMETAAILTATFLIVPPLCSALAAMAMPLQDAALAEIDRRMGIDWIAMAFWFRDNPELSRVLCHVYASNLWQPVALLLALTAADPERLRLMITASAITLAITMFGFFLIPAMGPYWYFHFTPADFPDAINVMPWEQPKLIEGLRTGSREMVFSGIVEFPSYHAASALLFAIAWRGVPVIGVFGILLNIVMFVSTVPVGGHYIIDLCAGAAVALLSLSLAKRYYRATDRIPPLEPWTRTREGRRFLAALRKRPIVSALIKRTLKTSSKEAATA
;
A
#
# COMPACT_ATOMS: atom_id res chain seq x y z
N MET A 1 -36.15 17.25 -56.01
CA MET A 1 -36.11 17.30 -54.53
C MET A 1 -35.57 15.95 -54.06
N SER A 2 -34.31 15.93 -53.60
CA SER A 2 -33.62 14.72 -53.19
C SER A 2 -34.01 14.36 -51.76
N ILE A 3 -34.61 13.17 -51.59
CA ILE A 3 -34.88 12.56 -50.28
C ILE A 3 -33.63 11.79 -49.88
N ALA A 4 -32.67 12.47 -49.27
CA ALA A 4 -31.47 11.86 -48.73
C ALA A 4 -30.96 12.64 -47.54
N SER A 5 -31.74 12.69 -46.47
CA SER A 5 -31.26 12.97 -45.12
C SER A 5 -31.92 12.00 -44.15
N PHE A 6 -31.63 10.71 -44.33
CA PHE A 6 -31.83 9.74 -43.27
C PHE A 6 -30.82 10.10 -42.17
N THR A 7 -31.28 10.80 -41.17
CA THR A 7 -30.56 10.98 -39.91
C THR A 7 -30.29 9.59 -39.38
N ALA A 8 -29.02 9.17 -39.41
CA ALA A 8 -28.59 7.94 -38.81
C ALA A 8 -29.07 7.91 -37.35
N LEU A 9 -29.85 6.91 -36.99
CA LEU A 9 -30.28 6.71 -35.61
C LEU A 9 -29.05 6.73 -34.69
N PRO A 10 -29.11 7.37 -33.53
CA PRO A 10 -27.99 7.40 -32.62
C PRO A 10 -27.58 5.96 -32.30
N LYS A 11 -26.28 5.67 -32.43
CA LYS A 11 -25.75 4.32 -32.11
C LYS A 11 -26.19 3.92 -30.72
N PRO A 12 -26.62 2.67 -30.50
CA PRO A 12 -27.01 2.21 -29.19
C PRO A 12 -25.86 2.38 -28.20
N MET A 13 -26.14 2.76 -26.98
CA MET A 13 -25.13 3.10 -25.95
C MET A 13 -24.05 2.02 -25.76
N TRP A 14 -24.41 0.75 -25.90
CA TRP A 14 -23.46 -0.36 -25.79
C TRP A 14 -22.40 -0.38 -26.93
N GLU A 15 -22.76 0.02 -28.17
CA GLU A 15 -21.81 0.14 -29.28
C GLU A 15 -20.80 1.26 -29.02
N VAL A 16 -21.25 2.37 -28.49
CA VAL A 16 -20.40 3.50 -28.11
C VAL A 16 -19.44 3.08 -26.98
N ALA A 17 -19.96 2.43 -25.93
CA ALA A 17 -19.16 1.91 -24.83
C ALA A 17 -18.13 0.89 -25.32
N TRP A 18 -18.51 -0.02 -26.21
CA TRP A 18 -17.63 -1.01 -26.79
C TRP A 18 -16.52 -0.40 -27.66
N ALA A 19 -16.83 0.65 -28.41
CA ALA A 19 -15.85 1.39 -29.21
C ALA A 19 -14.78 2.04 -28.30
N TYR A 20 -15.20 2.69 -27.20
CA TYR A 20 -14.27 3.25 -26.21
C TYR A 20 -13.43 2.18 -25.53
N LEU A 21 -14.01 1.06 -25.17
CA LEU A 21 -13.28 -0.05 -24.55
C LEU A 21 -12.20 -0.59 -25.49
N ARG A 22 -12.54 -0.88 -26.74
CA ARG A 22 -11.60 -1.38 -27.76
C ARG A 22 -10.45 -0.41 -28.02
N ALA A 23 -10.75 0.89 -28.13
CA ALA A 23 -9.74 1.93 -28.34
C ALA A 23 -8.86 2.11 -27.10
N GLY A 24 -9.42 1.95 -25.91
CA GLY A 24 -8.76 2.21 -24.65
C GLY A 24 -7.82 1.12 -24.19
N ILE A 25 -8.05 -0.16 -24.52
CA ILE A 25 -7.20 -1.28 -24.06
C ILE A 25 -5.72 -1.12 -24.43
N PRO A 26 -5.34 -0.88 -25.70
CA PRO A 26 -3.93 -0.70 -26.05
C PRO A 26 -3.31 0.54 -25.40
N GLU A 27 -4.07 1.63 -25.33
CA GLU A 27 -3.59 2.87 -24.74
C GLU A 27 -3.48 2.77 -23.21
N LEU A 28 -4.41 2.12 -22.54
CA LEU A 28 -4.31 1.82 -21.11
C LEU A 28 -3.03 1.04 -20.82
N TRP A 29 -2.75 -0.01 -21.59
CA TRP A 29 -1.52 -0.77 -21.43
C TRP A 29 -0.26 0.07 -21.63
N GLN A 30 -0.27 1.02 -22.58
CA GLN A 30 0.86 1.93 -22.78
C GLN A 30 1.04 2.91 -21.62
N ARG A 31 -0.04 3.33 -20.97
CA ARG A 31 -0.06 4.30 -19.87
C ARG A 31 -0.03 3.66 -18.49
N SER A 32 -0.19 2.34 -18.40
CA SER A 32 -0.32 1.62 -17.15
C SER A 32 0.97 1.52 -16.35
N SER A 33 0.84 1.22 -15.07
CA SER A 33 1.93 0.89 -14.17
C SER A 33 2.45 -0.54 -14.43
N ARG A 34 2.99 -0.76 -15.64
CA ARG A 34 3.34 -2.10 -16.15
C ARG A 34 4.19 -2.93 -15.20
N LEU A 35 5.21 -2.31 -14.58
CA LEU A 35 6.07 -3.05 -13.66
C LEU A 35 5.29 -3.54 -12.45
N ALA A 36 4.34 -2.76 -11.92
CA ALA A 36 3.46 -3.23 -10.85
C ALA A 36 2.63 -4.44 -11.30
N TRP A 37 2.04 -4.40 -12.50
CA TRP A 37 1.30 -5.52 -13.06
C TRP A 37 2.17 -6.75 -13.29
N MET A 38 3.40 -6.58 -13.77
CA MET A 38 4.34 -7.69 -13.98
C MET A 38 4.74 -8.35 -12.66
N VAL A 39 5.00 -7.56 -11.62
CA VAL A 39 5.30 -8.07 -10.28
C VAL A 39 4.11 -8.84 -9.71
N LEU A 40 2.89 -8.27 -9.78
CA LEU A 40 1.68 -8.95 -9.31
C LEU A 40 1.38 -10.23 -10.11
N ALA A 41 1.61 -10.23 -11.43
CA ALA A 41 1.47 -11.43 -12.26
C ALA A 41 2.48 -12.52 -11.85
N GLY A 42 3.72 -12.15 -11.52
CA GLY A 42 4.71 -13.08 -10.98
C GLY A 42 4.27 -13.68 -9.64
N CYS A 43 3.77 -12.84 -8.71
CA CYS A 43 3.22 -13.30 -7.45
C CYS A 43 1.99 -14.21 -7.64
N ALA A 44 1.10 -13.88 -8.58
CA ALA A 44 -0.07 -14.71 -8.91
C ALA A 44 0.35 -16.07 -9.49
N GLY A 45 1.36 -16.09 -10.37
CA GLY A 45 1.92 -17.32 -10.90
C GLY A 45 2.50 -18.21 -9.80
N LEU A 46 3.26 -17.62 -8.87
CA LEU A 46 3.79 -18.34 -7.71
C LEU A 46 2.65 -18.88 -6.81
N LEU A 47 1.64 -18.04 -6.52
CA LEU A 47 0.47 -18.46 -5.77
C LEU A 47 -0.23 -19.65 -6.44
N ALA A 48 -0.42 -19.62 -7.76
CA ALA A 48 -1.05 -20.72 -8.50
C ALA A 48 -0.24 -22.02 -8.40
N ILE A 49 1.07 -21.93 -8.56
CA ILE A 49 1.98 -23.10 -8.43
C ILE A 49 1.89 -23.69 -7.01
N LEU A 50 2.00 -22.86 -5.98
CA LEU A 50 1.95 -23.31 -4.60
C LEU A 50 0.57 -23.85 -4.22
N SER A 51 -0.52 -23.20 -4.69
CA SER A 51 -1.89 -23.67 -4.43
C SER A 51 -2.12 -25.07 -5.02
N ILE A 52 -1.68 -25.31 -6.24
CA ILE A 52 -1.77 -26.64 -6.87
C ILE A 52 -0.90 -27.66 -6.13
N ALA A 53 0.34 -27.32 -5.81
CA ALA A 53 1.28 -28.23 -5.16
C ALA A 53 0.86 -28.62 -3.73
N MET A 54 0.20 -27.71 -3.00
CA MET A 54 -0.13 -27.87 -1.60
C MET A 54 -1.63 -28.12 -1.34
N GLY A 55 -2.46 -28.15 -2.38
CA GLY A 55 -3.90 -28.43 -2.27
C GLY A 55 -4.70 -27.28 -1.65
N PHE A 56 -4.29 -26.03 -1.82
CA PHE A 56 -5.09 -24.87 -1.43
C PHE A 56 -6.23 -24.65 -2.42
N HIS A 57 -7.43 -24.42 -1.90
CA HIS A 57 -8.59 -24.03 -2.68
C HIS A 57 -8.90 -22.55 -2.47
N TYR A 58 -8.77 -21.75 -3.53
CA TYR A 58 -8.98 -20.32 -3.48
C TYR A 58 -9.86 -19.87 -4.66
N ALA A 59 -11.05 -19.39 -4.36
CA ALA A 59 -12.02 -18.94 -5.37
C ALA A 59 -12.66 -17.58 -4.98
N PRO A 60 -11.94 -16.46 -5.08
CA PRO A 60 -12.42 -15.14 -4.67
C PRO A 60 -13.30 -14.49 -5.75
N PHE A 61 -14.47 -15.05 -6.02
CA PHE A 61 -15.34 -14.63 -7.12
C PHE A 61 -15.65 -13.13 -7.13
N LEU A 62 -16.04 -12.56 -5.98
CA LEU A 62 -16.44 -11.13 -5.91
C LEU A 62 -15.26 -10.18 -6.21
N LEU A 63 -14.08 -10.45 -5.63
CA LEU A 63 -12.90 -9.61 -5.88
C LEU A 63 -12.40 -9.77 -7.32
N SER A 64 -12.50 -10.96 -7.91
CA SER A 64 -12.15 -11.18 -9.31
C SER A 64 -13.08 -10.45 -10.26
N ALA A 65 -14.38 -10.46 -9.98
CA ALA A 65 -15.37 -9.67 -10.72
C ALA A 65 -15.11 -8.16 -10.60
N GLN A 66 -14.82 -7.67 -9.39
CA GLN A 66 -14.44 -6.28 -9.15
C GLN A 66 -13.20 -5.88 -9.96
N LEU A 67 -12.17 -6.73 -9.99
CA LEU A 67 -10.94 -6.48 -10.77
C LEU A 67 -11.25 -6.32 -12.26
N VAL A 68 -12.05 -7.22 -12.83
CA VAL A 68 -12.47 -7.15 -14.25
C VAL A 68 -13.25 -5.87 -14.53
N ILE A 69 -14.20 -5.51 -13.68
CA ILE A 69 -14.98 -4.28 -13.82
C ILE A 69 -14.08 -3.04 -13.79
N LEU A 70 -13.16 -2.95 -12.83
CA LEU A 70 -12.23 -1.81 -12.70
C LEU A 70 -11.34 -1.69 -13.94
N LEU A 71 -10.82 -2.79 -14.46
CA LEU A 71 -10.00 -2.79 -15.69
C LEU A 71 -10.82 -2.38 -16.91
N ALA A 72 -12.05 -2.86 -17.05
CA ALA A 72 -12.94 -2.45 -18.13
C ALA A 72 -13.27 -0.95 -18.06
N LEU A 73 -13.55 -0.43 -16.86
CA LEU A 73 -13.78 1.00 -16.66
C LEU A 73 -12.52 1.82 -16.97
N ALA A 74 -11.35 1.38 -16.51
CA ALA A 74 -10.09 2.05 -16.81
C ALA A 74 -9.83 2.12 -18.33
N ALA A 75 -10.06 1.03 -19.06
CA ALA A 75 -9.91 1.00 -20.51
C ALA A 75 -10.95 1.90 -21.23
N GLY A 76 -12.23 1.81 -20.86
CA GLY A 76 -13.28 2.64 -21.44
C GLY A 76 -13.04 4.14 -21.24
N LEU A 77 -12.65 4.54 -20.02
CA LEU A 77 -12.31 5.92 -19.68
C LEU A 77 -11.05 6.41 -20.41
N THR A 78 -10.06 5.53 -20.62
CA THR A 78 -8.86 5.84 -21.41
C THR A 78 -9.25 6.10 -22.87
N GLY A 79 -10.08 5.25 -23.47
CA GLY A 79 -10.59 5.44 -24.82
C GLY A 79 -11.44 6.72 -24.99
N ALA A 80 -12.18 7.10 -23.95
CA ALA A 80 -12.91 8.36 -23.87
C ALA A 80 -12.03 9.58 -23.54
N ARG A 81 -10.73 9.40 -23.37
CA ARG A 81 -9.76 10.45 -23.00
C ARG A 81 -9.94 11.04 -21.57
N TRP A 82 -10.64 10.35 -20.71
CA TRP A 82 -10.81 10.73 -19.31
C TRP A 82 -9.68 10.13 -18.45
N LEU A 83 -8.47 10.62 -18.68
CA LEU A 83 -7.23 9.97 -18.21
C LEU A 83 -7.07 9.95 -16.69
N ARG A 84 -7.59 10.93 -15.94
CA ARG A 84 -7.54 10.91 -14.46
C ARG A 84 -8.50 9.88 -13.85
N PRO A 85 -9.79 9.86 -14.21
CA PRO A 85 -10.67 8.77 -13.80
C PRO A 85 -10.13 7.39 -14.21
N ALA A 86 -9.53 7.27 -15.40
CA ALA A 86 -8.90 6.03 -15.84
C ALA A 86 -7.75 5.60 -14.92
N LEU A 87 -6.89 6.52 -14.49
CA LEU A 87 -5.81 6.26 -13.54
C LEU A 87 -6.34 5.84 -12.16
N ILE A 88 -7.45 6.43 -11.70
CA ILE A 88 -8.11 6.00 -10.45
C ILE A 88 -8.58 4.55 -10.58
N MET A 89 -9.25 4.20 -11.67
CA MET A 89 -9.74 2.83 -11.88
C MET A 89 -8.60 1.82 -12.03
N GLU A 90 -7.54 2.17 -12.75
CA GLU A 90 -6.33 1.33 -12.86
C GLU A 90 -5.68 1.11 -11.50
N THR A 91 -5.49 2.17 -10.71
CA THR A 91 -4.87 2.06 -9.38
C THR A 91 -5.73 1.24 -8.42
N ALA A 92 -7.05 1.45 -8.44
CA ALA A 92 -8.00 0.63 -7.69
C ALA A 92 -7.93 -0.84 -8.11
N ALA A 93 -7.76 -1.12 -9.41
CA ALA A 93 -7.57 -2.48 -9.91
C ALA A 93 -6.26 -3.12 -9.39
N ILE A 94 -5.16 -2.35 -9.33
CA ILE A 94 -3.90 -2.83 -8.73
C ILE A 94 -4.08 -3.13 -7.25
N LEU A 95 -4.76 -2.27 -6.49
CA LEU A 95 -5.05 -2.52 -5.08
C LEU A 95 -5.92 -3.77 -4.89
N THR A 96 -6.96 -3.94 -5.72
CA THR A 96 -7.80 -5.16 -5.70
C THR A 96 -6.98 -6.41 -6.04
N ALA A 97 -6.14 -6.36 -7.06
CA ALA A 97 -5.24 -7.47 -7.43
C ALA A 97 -4.26 -7.80 -6.29
N THR A 98 -3.77 -6.79 -5.58
CA THR A 98 -2.92 -6.97 -4.41
C THR A 98 -3.65 -7.74 -3.31
N PHE A 99 -4.89 -7.38 -2.99
CA PHE A 99 -5.72 -8.11 -2.02
C PHE A 99 -6.07 -9.54 -2.46
N LEU A 100 -6.22 -9.77 -3.77
CA LEU A 100 -6.44 -11.10 -4.33
C LEU A 100 -5.23 -12.01 -4.19
N ILE A 101 -4.02 -11.47 -4.26
CA ILE A 101 -2.80 -12.26 -4.45
C ILE A 101 -2.00 -12.36 -3.14
N VAL A 102 -1.82 -11.24 -2.43
CA VAL A 102 -0.82 -11.18 -1.35
C VAL A 102 -1.21 -11.99 -0.12
N PRO A 103 -2.41 -11.86 0.48
CA PRO A 103 -2.76 -12.66 1.66
C PRO A 103 -2.76 -14.17 1.39
N PRO A 104 -3.34 -14.68 0.29
CA PRO A 104 -3.25 -16.09 -0.05
C PRO A 104 -1.81 -16.56 -0.29
N LEU A 105 -0.96 -15.74 -0.91
CA LEU A 105 0.46 -16.08 -1.10
C LEU A 105 1.18 -16.16 0.25
N CYS A 106 0.91 -15.26 1.20
CA CYS A 106 1.44 -15.37 2.57
C CYS A 106 1.04 -16.69 3.23
N SER A 107 -0.24 -17.10 3.09
CA SER A 107 -0.73 -18.38 3.63
C SER A 107 0.02 -19.57 3.03
N ALA A 108 0.20 -19.59 1.70
CA ALA A 108 0.93 -20.66 1.03
C ALA A 108 2.42 -20.70 1.44
N LEU A 109 3.07 -19.54 1.59
CA LEU A 109 4.46 -19.46 2.05
C LEU A 109 4.61 -19.90 3.50
N ALA A 110 3.69 -19.51 4.40
CA ALA A 110 3.69 -19.96 5.80
C ALA A 110 3.56 -21.48 5.90
N ALA A 111 2.72 -22.09 5.07
CA ALA A 111 2.51 -23.53 5.05
C ALA A 111 3.74 -24.34 4.57
N MET A 112 4.74 -23.70 3.95
CA MET A 112 6.03 -24.36 3.61
C MET A 112 6.87 -24.66 4.87
N ALA A 113 6.49 -24.13 6.02
CA ALA A 113 7.03 -24.45 7.35
C ALA A 113 8.57 -24.32 7.47
N MET A 114 9.16 -23.32 6.84
CA MET A 114 10.58 -22.99 6.99
C MET A 114 10.92 -22.72 8.46
N PRO A 115 12.16 -22.99 8.95
CA PRO A 115 12.54 -22.79 10.34
C PRO A 115 12.31 -21.36 10.82
N LEU A 116 11.62 -21.23 11.99
CA LEU A 116 11.38 -19.92 12.60
C LEU A 116 12.70 -19.25 13.05
N GLN A 117 12.76 -17.93 12.88
CA GLN A 117 13.96 -17.14 13.12
C GLN A 117 13.82 -16.16 14.30
N ASP A 118 12.76 -16.29 15.10
CA ASP A 118 12.50 -15.38 16.24
C ASP A 118 13.69 -15.23 17.17
N ALA A 119 14.37 -16.34 17.50
CA ALA A 119 15.56 -16.29 18.36
C ALA A 119 16.70 -15.44 17.77
N ALA A 120 16.92 -15.53 16.46
CA ALA A 120 17.94 -14.74 15.79
C ALA A 120 17.56 -13.25 15.73
N LEU A 121 16.30 -12.92 15.45
CA LEU A 121 15.80 -11.55 15.40
C LEU A 121 15.84 -10.91 16.80
N ALA A 122 15.38 -11.62 17.84
CA ALA A 122 15.46 -11.17 19.22
C ALA A 122 16.91 -10.94 19.68
N GLU A 123 17.83 -11.80 19.28
CA GLU A 123 19.27 -11.65 19.62
C GLU A 123 19.88 -10.44 18.92
N ILE A 124 19.48 -10.12 17.69
CA ILE A 124 19.93 -8.90 17.00
C ILE A 124 19.45 -7.66 17.77
N ASP A 125 18.15 -7.60 18.13
CA ASP A 125 17.59 -6.50 18.92
C ASP A 125 18.32 -6.36 20.27
N ARG A 126 18.55 -7.45 20.96
CA ARG A 126 19.31 -7.47 22.22
C ARG A 126 20.72 -6.89 22.07
N ARG A 127 21.44 -7.23 20.99
CA ARG A 127 22.78 -6.68 20.68
C ARG A 127 22.74 -5.19 20.36
N MET A 128 21.61 -4.69 19.82
CA MET A 128 21.40 -3.26 19.64
C MET A 128 21.03 -2.53 20.94
N GLY A 129 20.96 -3.24 22.07
CA GLY A 129 20.61 -2.68 23.37
C GLY A 129 19.09 -2.52 23.58
N ILE A 130 18.27 -3.20 22.79
CA ILE A 130 16.81 -3.15 22.90
C ILE A 130 16.34 -4.20 23.92
N ASP A 131 15.73 -3.73 25.00
CA ASP A 131 14.98 -4.56 25.94
C ASP A 131 13.51 -4.59 25.51
N TRP A 132 13.16 -5.59 24.72
CA TRP A 132 11.82 -5.70 24.16
C TRP A 132 10.77 -5.95 25.25
N ILE A 133 11.13 -6.69 26.31
CA ILE A 133 10.25 -7.02 27.45
C ILE A 133 9.92 -5.74 28.22
N ALA A 134 10.93 -4.95 28.60
CA ALA A 134 10.72 -3.67 29.30
C ALA A 134 9.87 -2.71 28.46
N MET A 135 10.11 -2.65 27.14
CA MET A 135 9.34 -1.82 26.22
C MET A 135 7.89 -2.28 26.13
N ALA A 136 7.62 -3.59 26.05
CA ALA A 136 6.25 -4.12 25.99
C ALA A 136 5.46 -3.77 27.25
N PHE A 137 6.06 -3.94 28.44
CA PHE A 137 5.42 -3.57 29.71
C PHE A 137 5.20 -2.07 29.82
N TRP A 138 6.13 -1.25 29.31
CA TRP A 138 5.94 0.20 29.29
C TRP A 138 4.71 0.58 28.44
N PHE A 139 4.49 -0.06 27.27
CA PHE A 139 3.29 0.16 26.46
C PHE A 139 2.02 -0.34 27.14
N ARG A 140 2.07 -1.47 27.85
CA ARG A 140 0.96 -1.96 28.68
C ARG A 140 0.53 -0.92 29.70
N ASP A 141 1.51 -0.32 30.40
CA ASP A 141 1.28 0.62 31.48
C ASP A 141 0.86 2.03 30.99
N ASN A 142 0.82 2.23 29.65
CA ASN A 142 0.38 3.46 29.00
C ASN A 142 -0.79 3.18 28.01
N PRO A 143 -1.98 2.77 28.48
CA PRO A 143 -3.07 2.27 27.62
C PRO A 143 -3.63 3.34 26.68
N GLU A 144 -3.66 4.61 27.07
CA GLU A 144 -4.13 5.71 26.21
C GLU A 144 -3.20 5.90 24.99
N LEU A 145 -1.88 5.86 25.22
CA LEU A 145 -0.91 5.91 24.14
C LEU A 145 -1.08 4.69 23.23
N SER A 146 -1.20 3.49 23.79
CA SER A 146 -1.40 2.25 23.05
C SER A 146 -2.64 2.33 22.17
N ARG A 147 -3.75 2.89 22.67
CA ARG A 147 -4.99 3.09 21.90
C ARG A 147 -4.79 4.04 20.72
N VAL A 148 -4.09 5.16 20.91
CA VAL A 148 -3.76 6.09 19.82
C VAL A 148 -2.89 5.40 18.78
N LEU A 149 -1.86 4.67 19.20
CA LEU A 149 -0.96 3.96 18.27
C LEU A 149 -1.70 2.87 17.47
N CYS A 150 -2.67 2.15 18.07
CA CYS A 150 -3.51 1.21 17.34
C CYS A 150 -4.30 1.87 16.20
N HIS A 151 -4.90 3.04 16.44
CA HIS A 151 -5.61 3.77 15.39
C HIS A 151 -4.66 4.27 14.28
N VAL A 152 -3.48 4.73 14.68
CA VAL A 152 -2.46 5.16 13.72
C VAL A 152 -1.95 3.98 12.89
N TYR A 153 -1.69 2.84 13.52
CA TYR A 153 -1.30 1.61 12.84
C TYR A 153 -2.36 1.14 11.83
N ALA A 154 -3.62 1.12 12.24
CA ALA A 154 -4.75 0.78 11.38
C ALA A 154 -4.93 1.73 10.18
N SER A 155 -4.33 2.93 10.22
CA SER A 155 -4.37 3.88 9.10
C SER A 155 -3.73 3.34 7.83
N ASN A 156 -2.88 2.32 7.92
CA ASN A 156 -2.29 1.63 6.77
C ASN A 156 -3.36 1.10 5.79
N LEU A 157 -4.56 0.78 6.26
CA LEU A 157 -5.64 0.24 5.43
C LEU A 157 -6.30 1.30 4.54
N TRP A 158 -6.50 2.52 5.03
CA TRP A 158 -7.21 3.57 4.27
C TRP A 158 -6.27 4.55 3.56
N GLN A 159 -5.00 4.65 3.99
CA GLN A 159 -4.03 5.56 3.36
C GLN A 159 -3.81 5.31 1.86
N PRO A 160 -3.78 4.07 1.33
CA PRO A 160 -3.67 3.86 -0.11
C PRO A 160 -4.78 4.55 -0.91
N VAL A 161 -6.03 4.53 -0.40
CA VAL A 161 -7.17 5.21 -1.03
C VAL A 161 -7.03 6.73 -0.93
N ALA A 162 -6.64 7.24 0.22
CA ALA A 162 -6.40 8.67 0.40
C ALA A 162 -5.28 9.19 -0.52
N LEU A 163 -4.17 8.45 -0.63
CA LEU A 163 -3.06 8.77 -1.54
C LEU A 163 -3.46 8.66 -3.01
N LEU A 164 -4.25 7.65 -3.38
CA LEU A 164 -4.81 7.52 -4.71
C LEU A 164 -5.53 8.81 -5.13
N LEU A 165 -6.45 9.30 -4.30
CA LEU A 165 -7.22 10.51 -4.60
C LEU A 165 -6.34 11.76 -4.59
N ALA A 166 -5.52 11.93 -3.56
CA ALA A 166 -4.65 13.10 -3.40
C ALA A 166 -3.62 13.21 -4.53
N LEU A 167 -2.93 12.12 -4.86
CA LEU A 167 -1.89 12.13 -5.89
C LEU A 167 -2.44 12.16 -7.31
N THR A 168 -3.61 11.56 -7.58
CA THR A 168 -4.27 11.74 -8.89
C THR A 168 -4.53 13.21 -9.18
N ALA A 169 -4.85 13.99 -8.15
CA ALA A 169 -5.05 15.44 -8.29
C ALA A 169 -3.73 16.21 -8.32
N ALA A 170 -2.79 15.91 -7.41
CA ALA A 170 -1.59 16.70 -7.19
C ALA A 170 -0.39 16.29 -8.05
N ASP A 171 -0.14 14.98 -8.19
CA ASP A 171 1.06 14.44 -8.85
C ASP A 171 0.82 12.99 -9.33
N PRO A 172 0.17 12.79 -10.49
CA PRO A 172 -0.12 11.47 -11.04
C PRO A 172 1.12 10.61 -11.31
N GLU A 173 2.25 11.21 -11.62
CA GLU A 173 3.51 10.50 -11.86
C GLU A 173 4.02 9.88 -10.56
N ARG A 174 3.93 10.63 -9.47
CA ARG A 174 4.28 10.12 -8.13
C ARG A 174 3.35 9.00 -7.71
N LEU A 175 2.05 9.06 -8.03
CA LEU A 175 1.12 7.97 -7.77
C LEU A 175 1.60 6.66 -8.43
N ARG A 176 1.94 6.70 -9.72
CA ARG A 176 2.45 5.54 -10.44
C ARG A 176 3.76 5.01 -9.85
N LEU A 177 4.67 5.92 -9.51
CA LEU A 177 5.93 5.56 -8.87
C LEU A 177 5.68 4.85 -7.53
N MET A 178 4.78 5.37 -6.69
CA MET A 178 4.47 4.80 -5.38
C MET A 178 3.78 3.44 -5.49
N ILE A 179 2.79 3.30 -6.37
CA ILE A 179 2.12 2.00 -6.61
C ILE A 179 3.11 0.95 -7.09
N THR A 180 4.01 1.31 -8.00
CA THR A 180 5.04 0.40 -8.49
C THR A 180 6.03 0.03 -7.38
N ALA A 181 6.49 1.01 -6.59
CA ALA A 181 7.35 0.76 -5.45
C ALA A 181 6.66 -0.13 -4.41
N SER A 182 5.37 0.09 -4.12
CA SER A 182 4.60 -0.75 -3.20
C SER A 182 4.48 -2.20 -3.69
N ALA A 183 4.24 -2.42 -4.98
CA ALA A 183 4.19 -3.77 -5.54
C ALA A 183 5.55 -4.50 -5.41
N ILE A 184 6.65 -3.82 -5.70
CA ILE A 184 8.01 -4.37 -5.52
C ILE A 184 8.28 -4.64 -4.04
N THR A 185 7.90 -3.71 -3.15
CA THR A 185 8.04 -3.87 -1.70
C THR A 185 7.33 -5.13 -1.22
N LEU A 186 6.08 -5.34 -1.63
CA LEU A 186 5.33 -6.54 -1.29
C LEU A 186 6.04 -7.81 -1.76
N ALA A 187 6.50 -7.86 -3.00
CA ALA A 187 7.19 -9.03 -3.52
C ALA A 187 8.49 -9.35 -2.74
N ILE A 188 9.30 -8.32 -2.42
CA ILE A 188 10.51 -8.51 -1.62
C ILE A 188 10.16 -8.92 -0.18
N THR A 189 9.12 -8.34 0.40
CA THR A 189 8.64 -8.68 1.74
C THR A 189 8.16 -10.14 1.80
N MET A 190 7.41 -10.62 0.78
CA MET A 190 7.01 -12.03 0.69
C MET A 190 8.22 -12.97 0.60
N PHE A 191 9.22 -12.59 -0.18
CA PHE A 191 10.45 -13.37 -0.28
C PHE A 191 11.23 -13.38 1.04
N GLY A 192 11.31 -12.25 1.74
CA GLY A 192 11.91 -12.15 3.07
C GLY A 192 11.18 -13.00 4.10
N PHE A 193 9.84 -12.96 4.12
CA PHE A 193 9.01 -13.78 4.98
C PHE A 193 9.20 -15.29 4.73
N PHE A 194 9.36 -15.70 3.48
CA PHE A 194 9.67 -17.09 3.16
C PHE A 194 11.04 -17.53 3.71
N LEU A 195 12.07 -16.69 3.58
CA LEU A 195 13.44 -17.02 4.02
C LEU A 195 13.63 -16.91 5.54
N ILE A 196 12.96 -15.96 6.18
CA ILE A 196 13.13 -15.59 7.59
C ILE A 196 11.74 -15.48 8.24
N PRO A 197 10.99 -16.61 8.31
CA PRO A 197 9.69 -16.59 8.97
C PRO A 197 9.85 -16.42 10.47
N ALA A 198 8.98 -15.63 11.08
CA ALA A 198 8.93 -15.43 12.53
C ALA A 198 7.47 -15.30 12.99
N MET A 199 7.24 -15.54 14.27
CA MET A 199 5.93 -15.43 14.94
C MET A 199 5.75 -14.09 15.64
N GLY A 200 6.85 -13.36 15.85
CA GLY A 200 6.92 -12.09 16.53
C GLY A 200 7.23 -12.16 18.02
N PRO A 201 7.69 -11.03 18.60
CA PRO A 201 8.21 -10.99 19.97
C PRO A 201 7.16 -11.33 21.04
N TYR A 202 5.89 -10.99 20.84
CA TYR A 202 4.84 -11.39 21.82
C TYR A 202 4.78 -12.91 21.99
N TRP A 203 4.83 -13.65 20.90
CA TRP A 203 4.90 -15.10 20.92
C TRP A 203 6.23 -15.63 21.47
N TYR A 204 7.33 -15.06 21.03
CA TYR A 204 8.67 -15.50 21.40
C TYR A 204 8.95 -15.32 22.90
N PHE A 205 8.51 -14.22 23.50
CA PHE A 205 8.65 -13.96 24.93
C PHE A 205 7.50 -14.55 25.78
N HIS A 206 6.63 -15.36 25.18
CA HIS A 206 5.52 -16.06 25.85
C HIS A 206 4.51 -15.12 26.52
N PHE A 207 4.31 -13.92 26.01
CA PHE A 207 3.24 -13.05 26.46
C PHE A 207 1.87 -13.59 26.07
N THR A 208 0.87 -13.31 26.90
CA THR A 208 -0.51 -13.71 26.71
C THR A 208 -1.44 -12.49 26.69
N PRO A 209 -2.67 -12.62 26.17
CA PRO A 209 -3.65 -11.54 26.26
C PRO A 209 -3.93 -11.08 27.71
N ALA A 210 -3.75 -11.96 28.71
CA ALA A 210 -3.94 -11.63 30.12
C ALA A 210 -2.86 -10.66 30.65
N ASP A 211 -1.67 -10.64 30.04
CA ASP A 211 -0.61 -9.70 30.38
C ASP A 211 -0.89 -8.28 29.86
N PHE A 212 -1.82 -8.14 28.91
CA PHE A 212 -2.19 -6.88 28.23
C PHE A 212 -3.71 -6.70 28.18
N PRO A 213 -4.39 -6.56 29.32
CA PRO A 213 -5.87 -6.55 29.39
C PRO A 213 -6.52 -5.41 28.62
N ASP A 214 -5.82 -4.28 28.47
CA ASP A 214 -6.29 -3.09 27.74
C ASP A 214 -5.81 -3.05 26.28
N ALA A 215 -5.20 -4.13 25.77
CA ALA A 215 -4.74 -4.18 24.40
C ALA A 215 -5.93 -4.22 23.42
N ILE A 216 -6.00 -3.22 22.55
CA ILE A 216 -7.04 -3.13 21.52
C ILE A 216 -6.68 -4.00 20.29
N ASN A 217 -5.38 -4.18 20.03
CA ASN A 217 -4.92 -4.95 18.89
C ASN A 217 -4.85 -6.43 19.21
N VAL A 218 -5.59 -7.23 18.46
CA VAL A 218 -5.63 -8.70 18.60
C VAL A 218 -4.62 -9.41 17.69
N MET A 219 -4.01 -8.71 16.76
CA MET A 219 -3.11 -9.31 15.74
C MET A 219 -1.91 -10.04 16.35
N PRO A 220 -1.20 -9.50 17.37
CA PRO A 220 -0.09 -10.22 18.00
C PRO A 220 -0.46 -11.57 18.61
N TRP A 221 -1.75 -11.78 18.88
CA TRP A 221 -2.27 -13.03 19.46
C TRP A 221 -2.81 -14.01 18.42
N GLU A 222 -3.45 -13.48 17.37
CA GLU A 222 -4.07 -14.30 16.34
C GLU A 222 -3.08 -14.72 15.24
N GLN A 223 -2.11 -13.86 14.89
CA GLN A 223 -1.13 -14.12 13.84
C GLN A 223 -0.32 -15.42 14.10
N PRO A 224 0.26 -15.66 15.29
CA PRO A 224 0.97 -16.91 15.57
C PRO A 224 0.12 -18.14 15.41
N LYS A 225 -1.16 -18.12 15.90
CA LYS A 225 -2.10 -19.23 15.77
C LYS A 225 -2.40 -19.54 14.29
N LEU A 226 -2.59 -18.50 13.47
CA LEU A 226 -2.83 -18.64 12.04
C LEU A 226 -1.62 -19.28 11.33
N ILE A 227 -0.41 -18.79 11.62
CA ILE A 227 0.83 -19.35 11.06
C ILE A 227 1.01 -20.80 11.51
N GLU A 228 0.82 -21.10 12.78
CA GLU A 228 0.93 -22.46 13.32
C GLU A 228 -0.07 -23.42 12.66
N GLY A 229 -1.33 -22.99 12.51
CA GLY A 229 -2.36 -23.77 11.81
C GLY A 229 -1.95 -24.08 10.36
N LEU A 230 -1.42 -23.11 9.62
CA LEU A 230 -0.94 -23.31 8.25
C LEU A 230 0.26 -24.26 8.21
N ARG A 231 1.19 -24.14 9.14
CA ARG A 231 2.39 -25.00 9.25
C ARG A 231 2.05 -26.44 9.63
N THR A 232 0.97 -26.66 10.39
CA THR A 232 0.52 -27.99 10.85
C THR A 232 -0.52 -28.63 9.93
N GLY A 233 -0.85 -28.00 8.81
CA GLY A 233 -1.66 -28.64 7.77
C GLY A 233 -2.99 -27.98 7.44
N SER A 234 -3.34 -26.83 8.06
CA SER A 234 -4.48 -26.04 7.59
C SER A 234 -4.29 -25.62 6.14
N ARG A 235 -5.37 -25.65 5.37
CA ARG A 235 -5.40 -25.21 3.97
C ARG A 235 -6.37 -24.05 3.78
N GLU A 236 -6.76 -23.40 4.87
CA GLU A 236 -7.58 -22.19 4.82
C GLU A 236 -6.72 -20.99 4.46
N MET A 237 -7.18 -20.23 3.47
CA MET A 237 -6.52 -18.98 3.08
C MET A 237 -6.86 -17.89 4.08
N VAL A 238 -5.83 -17.31 4.69
CA VAL A 238 -5.96 -16.24 5.66
C VAL A 238 -5.89 -14.89 4.96
N PHE A 239 -6.88 -14.02 5.18
CA PHE A 239 -6.92 -12.65 4.66
C PHE A 239 -6.39 -11.64 5.68
N SER A 240 -5.41 -12.02 6.47
CA SER A 240 -4.76 -11.19 7.47
C SER A 240 -3.28 -10.99 7.15
N GLY A 241 -2.70 -9.91 7.63
CA GLY A 241 -1.24 -9.73 7.57
C GLY A 241 -0.56 -10.68 8.54
N ILE A 242 0.20 -11.64 8.03
CA ILE A 242 0.95 -12.63 8.82
C ILE A 242 2.46 -12.52 8.61
N VAL A 243 2.91 -11.44 8.01
CA VAL A 243 4.33 -11.23 7.69
C VAL A 243 5.00 -10.50 8.82
N GLU A 244 5.96 -11.15 9.45
CA GLU A 244 6.77 -10.55 10.50
C GLU A 244 8.00 -9.86 9.90
N PHE A 245 8.89 -10.60 9.27
CA PHE A 245 10.14 -10.07 8.71
C PHE A 245 10.15 -10.13 7.17
N PRO A 246 10.56 -9.05 6.47
CA PRO A 246 10.71 -7.66 6.93
C PRO A 246 9.34 -7.01 7.16
N SER A 247 9.24 -6.00 8.05
CA SER A 247 7.96 -5.35 8.32
C SER A 247 7.41 -4.60 7.11
N TYR A 248 6.27 -5.06 6.57
CA TYR A 248 5.57 -4.34 5.49
C TYR A 248 4.94 -3.04 5.99
N HIS A 249 4.47 -2.98 7.24
CA HIS A 249 3.91 -1.75 7.81
C HIS A 249 4.98 -0.65 7.92
N ALA A 250 6.19 -0.99 8.37
CA ALA A 250 7.30 -0.05 8.40
C ALA A 250 7.70 0.41 6.99
N ALA A 251 7.75 -0.51 6.03
CA ALA A 251 8.03 -0.20 4.64
C ALA A 251 6.96 0.72 4.02
N SER A 252 5.68 0.41 4.22
CA SER A 252 4.57 1.23 3.72
C SER A 252 4.53 2.60 4.38
N ALA A 253 4.79 2.71 5.69
CA ALA A 253 4.89 3.98 6.39
C ALA A 253 5.92 4.92 5.73
N LEU A 254 7.10 4.40 5.42
CA LEU A 254 8.14 5.19 4.74
C LEU A 254 7.71 5.59 3.33
N LEU A 255 7.15 4.66 2.54
CA LEU A 255 6.65 4.97 1.19
C LEU A 255 5.52 6.01 1.23
N PHE A 256 4.58 5.89 2.16
CA PHE A 256 3.47 6.85 2.30
C PHE A 256 3.97 8.21 2.77
N ALA A 257 4.91 8.28 3.72
CA ALA A 257 5.54 9.55 4.11
C ALA A 257 6.18 10.26 2.90
N ILE A 258 6.89 9.51 2.04
CA ILE A 258 7.47 10.06 0.81
C ILE A 258 6.37 10.47 -0.18
N ALA A 259 5.28 9.70 -0.28
CA ALA A 259 4.16 10.00 -1.16
C ALA A 259 3.42 11.30 -0.74
N TRP A 260 3.26 11.55 0.55
CA TRP A 260 2.63 12.75 1.08
C TRP A 260 3.47 14.02 0.90
N ARG A 261 4.77 13.92 0.60
CA ARG A 261 5.62 15.11 0.39
C ARG A 261 5.08 16.00 -0.73
N GLY A 262 4.90 17.28 -0.43
CA GLY A 262 4.45 18.27 -1.40
C GLY A 262 2.97 18.15 -1.80
N VAL A 263 2.18 17.29 -1.17
CA VAL A 263 0.72 17.32 -1.31
C VAL A 263 0.21 18.57 -0.60
N PRO A 264 -0.50 19.48 -1.29
CA PRO A 264 -0.94 20.73 -0.69
C PRO A 264 -1.86 20.48 0.52
N VAL A 265 -1.71 21.31 1.54
CA VAL A 265 -2.55 21.38 2.74
C VAL A 265 -2.38 20.22 3.71
N ILE A 266 -2.51 18.98 3.25
CA ILE A 266 -2.57 17.79 4.12
C ILE A 266 -1.26 16.98 4.15
N GLY A 267 -0.28 17.33 3.29
CA GLY A 267 0.94 16.53 3.15
C GLY A 267 1.76 16.43 4.44
N VAL A 268 1.86 17.51 5.22
CA VAL A 268 2.60 17.51 6.50
C VAL A 268 1.95 16.56 7.50
N PHE A 269 0.61 16.59 7.61
CA PHE A 269 -0.11 15.67 8.47
C PHE A 269 0.07 14.21 8.04
N GLY A 270 0.06 13.95 6.72
CA GLY A 270 0.35 12.62 6.20
C GLY A 270 1.76 12.14 6.54
N ILE A 271 2.77 13.01 6.48
CA ILE A 271 4.14 12.68 6.87
C ILE A 271 4.20 12.36 8.37
N LEU A 272 3.64 13.22 9.22
CA LEU A 272 3.64 13.00 10.68
C LEU A 272 2.90 11.72 11.06
N LEU A 273 1.74 11.46 10.45
CA LEU A 273 0.98 10.23 10.63
C LEU A 273 1.86 9.00 10.35
N ASN A 274 2.63 9.03 9.28
CA ASN A 274 3.47 7.89 8.88
C ASN A 274 4.74 7.75 9.73
N ILE A 275 5.28 8.83 10.28
CA ILE A 275 6.35 8.74 11.29
C ILE A 275 5.84 8.01 12.54
N VAL A 276 4.65 8.38 13.02
CA VAL A 276 4.02 7.71 14.17
C VAL A 276 3.62 6.27 13.81
N MET A 277 3.11 6.02 12.61
CA MET A 277 2.78 4.68 12.12
C MET A 277 4.02 3.77 12.09
N PHE A 278 5.16 4.28 11.63
CA PHE A 278 6.42 3.54 11.64
C PHE A 278 6.79 3.07 13.05
N VAL A 279 6.74 3.97 14.02
CA VAL A 279 7.04 3.64 15.43
C VAL A 279 6.00 2.68 16.01
N SER A 280 4.70 2.86 15.68
CA SER A 280 3.61 2.03 16.19
C SER A 280 3.70 0.56 15.77
N THR A 281 4.48 0.24 14.71
CA THR A 281 4.66 -1.15 14.26
C THR A 281 5.28 -2.04 15.32
N VAL A 282 6.12 -1.51 16.20
CA VAL A 282 6.76 -2.29 17.28
C VAL A 282 5.72 -2.75 18.31
N PRO A 283 5.06 -1.84 19.06
CA PRO A 283 4.16 -2.27 20.12
C PRO A 283 2.82 -2.83 19.60
N VAL A 284 2.33 -2.29 18.49
CA VAL A 284 1.00 -2.65 17.97
C VAL A 284 1.08 -3.80 16.97
N GLY A 285 2.07 -3.76 16.08
CA GLY A 285 2.33 -4.83 15.11
C GLY A 285 3.01 -6.04 15.72
N GLY A 286 3.68 -5.87 16.85
CA GLY A 286 4.47 -6.93 17.50
C GLY A 286 5.76 -7.25 16.74
N HIS A 287 6.40 -6.24 16.14
CA HIS A 287 7.61 -6.41 15.34
C HIS A 287 8.89 -6.23 16.18
N TYR A 288 9.93 -6.96 15.82
CA TYR A 288 11.29 -6.66 16.26
C TYR A 288 11.76 -5.33 15.64
N ILE A 289 12.68 -4.62 16.29
CA ILE A 289 13.23 -3.36 15.74
C ILE A 289 13.97 -3.61 14.41
N ILE A 290 14.67 -4.74 14.31
CA ILE A 290 15.35 -5.11 13.07
C ILE A 290 14.39 -5.29 11.90
N ASP A 291 13.14 -5.69 12.14
CA ASP A 291 12.12 -5.83 11.09
C ASP A 291 11.80 -4.47 10.46
N LEU A 292 11.76 -3.41 11.29
CA LEU A 292 11.54 -2.04 10.84
C LEU A 292 12.72 -1.54 9.99
N CYS A 293 13.94 -1.80 10.45
CA CYS A 293 15.14 -1.44 9.70
C CYS A 293 15.17 -2.13 8.33
N ALA A 294 14.86 -3.42 8.30
CA ALA A 294 14.76 -4.20 7.08
C ALA A 294 13.62 -3.69 6.18
N GLY A 295 12.44 -3.41 6.75
CA GLY A 295 11.31 -2.84 6.03
C GLY A 295 11.64 -1.49 5.39
N ALA A 296 12.30 -0.59 6.13
CA ALA A 296 12.77 0.70 5.61
C ALA A 296 13.76 0.51 4.45
N ALA A 297 14.72 -0.40 4.58
CA ALA A 297 15.68 -0.72 3.52
C ALA A 297 14.98 -1.26 2.26
N VAL A 298 14.01 -2.16 2.43
CA VAL A 298 13.18 -2.70 1.34
C VAL A 298 12.40 -1.57 0.65
N ALA A 299 11.80 -0.66 1.39
CA ALA A 299 11.07 0.48 0.82
C ALA A 299 11.97 1.38 -0.04
N LEU A 300 13.17 1.72 0.47
CA LEU A 300 14.15 2.55 -0.26
C LEU A 300 14.68 1.84 -1.51
N LEU A 301 14.97 0.54 -1.42
CA LEU A 301 15.38 -0.29 -2.54
C LEU A 301 14.28 -0.32 -3.61
N SER A 302 13.05 -0.61 -3.21
CA SER A 302 11.88 -0.69 -4.11
C SER A 302 11.62 0.63 -4.81
N LEU A 303 11.70 1.75 -4.08
CA LEU A 303 11.58 3.08 -4.66
C LEU A 303 12.70 3.37 -5.67
N SER A 304 13.92 2.94 -5.36
CA SER A 304 15.07 3.10 -6.25
C SER A 304 14.90 2.28 -7.54
N LEU A 305 14.46 1.02 -7.42
CA LEU A 305 14.18 0.14 -8.56
C LEU A 305 13.06 0.70 -9.44
N ALA A 306 11.96 1.16 -8.83
CA ALA A 306 10.86 1.80 -9.55
C ALA A 306 11.33 3.04 -10.31
N LYS A 307 12.11 3.92 -9.66
CA LYS A 307 12.69 5.11 -10.32
C LYS A 307 13.61 4.73 -11.49
N ARG A 308 14.46 3.73 -11.32
CA ARG A 308 15.36 3.24 -12.39
C ARG A 308 14.55 2.72 -13.58
N TYR A 309 13.51 1.92 -13.33
CA TYR A 309 12.63 1.42 -14.37
C TYR A 309 11.99 2.55 -15.18
N TYR A 310 11.38 3.52 -14.51
CA TYR A 310 10.71 4.63 -15.19
C TYR A 310 11.70 5.53 -15.97
N ARG A 311 12.90 5.76 -15.46
CA ARG A 311 13.95 6.47 -16.18
C ARG A 311 14.44 5.74 -17.44
N ALA A 312 14.59 4.42 -17.34
CA ALA A 312 15.08 3.60 -18.45
C ALA A 312 14.04 3.39 -19.56
N THR A 313 12.75 3.50 -19.23
CA THR A 313 11.67 3.22 -20.19
C THR A 313 11.04 4.46 -20.79
N ASP A 314 11.37 5.65 -20.27
CA ASP A 314 10.83 6.97 -20.69
C ASP A 314 9.28 6.99 -20.85
N ARG A 315 8.58 6.18 -20.05
CA ARG A 315 7.22 5.68 -20.35
C ARG A 315 6.10 6.24 -19.51
N ILE A 316 6.30 7.29 -18.71
CA ILE A 316 5.16 7.95 -18.09
C ILE A 316 4.75 9.12 -18.97
N PRO A 317 3.66 9.00 -19.76
CA PRO A 317 3.11 10.17 -20.43
C PRO A 317 2.67 11.15 -19.33
N PRO A 318 3.20 12.37 -19.30
CA PRO A 318 2.88 13.32 -18.27
C PRO A 318 1.36 13.59 -18.27
N LEU A 319 0.73 13.45 -17.12
CA LEU A 319 -0.59 14.00 -16.86
C LEU A 319 -0.38 15.30 -16.12
N GLU A 320 -0.79 16.42 -16.71
CA GLU A 320 -0.69 17.70 -16.02
C GLU A 320 -1.41 17.61 -14.66
N PRO A 321 -0.74 17.89 -13.52
CA PRO A 321 -1.39 17.87 -12.23
C PRO A 321 -2.63 18.78 -12.22
N TRP A 322 -3.76 18.32 -11.71
CA TRP A 322 -4.98 19.13 -11.63
C TRP A 322 -4.75 20.46 -10.91
N THR A 323 -3.86 20.48 -9.94
CA THR A 323 -3.44 21.70 -9.21
C THR A 323 -2.83 22.77 -10.11
N ARG A 324 -2.28 22.40 -11.28
CA ARG A 324 -1.74 23.32 -12.31
C ARG A 324 -2.77 23.72 -13.34
N THR A 325 -3.93 23.07 -13.42
CA THR A 325 -5.02 23.46 -14.30
C THR A 325 -5.65 24.78 -13.82
N ARG A 326 -6.39 25.46 -14.68
CA ARG A 326 -7.11 26.69 -14.33
C ARG A 326 -8.09 26.49 -13.18
N GLU A 327 -8.79 25.36 -13.18
CA GLU A 327 -9.76 24.97 -12.14
C GLU A 327 -9.07 24.64 -10.81
N GLY A 328 -8.01 23.85 -10.84
CA GLY A 328 -7.24 23.50 -9.65
C GLY A 328 -6.60 24.73 -9.00
N ARG A 329 -6.04 25.65 -9.79
CA ARG A 329 -5.52 26.93 -9.27
C ARG A 329 -6.61 27.77 -8.60
N ARG A 330 -7.81 27.86 -9.20
CA ARG A 330 -8.95 28.57 -8.61
C ARG A 330 -9.37 27.94 -7.28
N PHE A 331 -9.49 26.62 -7.21
CA PHE A 331 -9.83 25.88 -6.00
C PHE A 331 -8.80 26.11 -4.89
N LEU A 332 -7.50 25.97 -5.20
CA LEU A 332 -6.44 26.20 -4.22
C LEU A 332 -6.40 27.65 -3.74
N ALA A 333 -6.67 28.62 -4.62
CA ALA A 333 -6.78 30.02 -4.24
C ALA A 333 -7.97 30.27 -3.30
N ALA A 334 -9.09 29.60 -3.51
CA ALA A 334 -10.25 29.68 -2.63
C ALA A 334 -9.98 29.05 -1.25
N LEU A 335 -9.28 27.90 -1.21
CA LEU A 335 -8.87 27.27 0.04
C LEU A 335 -7.90 28.13 0.86
N ARG A 336 -6.92 28.78 0.18
CA ARG A 336 -5.96 29.69 0.85
C ARG A 336 -6.62 30.89 1.53
N LYS A 337 -7.80 31.30 1.07
CA LYS A 337 -8.58 32.40 1.69
C LYS A 337 -9.29 31.97 2.99
N ARG A 338 -9.36 30.67 3.29
CA ARG A 338 -9.96 30.17 4.54
C ARG A 338 -8.99 30.40 5.71
N PRO A 339 -9.45 30.99 6.84
CA PRO A 339 -8.56 31.45 7.92
C PRO A 339 -7.69 30.35 8.51
N ILE A 340 -8.23 29.13 8.70
CA ILE A 340 -7.49 27.97 9.23
C ILE A 340 -6.36 27.54 8.30
N VAL A 341 -6.63 27.49 6.99
CA VAL A 341 -5.65 27.07 5.97
C VAL A 341 -4.56 28.14 5.81
N SER A 342 -4.94 29.42 5.85
CA SER A 342 -4.00 30.55 5.76
C SER A 342 -3.04 30.59 6.96
N ALA A 343 -3.52 30.29 8.17
CA ALA A 343 -2.69 30.21 9.36
C ALA A 343 -1.69 29.05 9.31
N LEU A 344 -2.11 27.87 8.84
CA LEU A 344 -1.25 26.70 8.64
C LEU A 344 -0.14 26.98 7.61
N ILE A 345 -0.48 27.53 6.43
CA ILE A 345 0.48 27.85 5.37
C ILE A 345 1.52 28.87 5.86
N LYS A 346 1.11 29.92 6.58
CA LYS A 346 2.02 30.92 7.17
C LYS A 346 2.99 30.29 8.18
N ARG A 347 2.54 29.32 8.96
CA ARG A 347 3.37 28.62 9.94
C ARG A 347 4.43 27.74 9.24
N THR A 348 4.05 26.99 8.21
CA THR A 348 4.93 26.10 7.45
C THR A 348 6.02 26.89 6.66
N LEU A 349 5.65 28.04 6.08
CA LEU A 349 6.60 28.90 5.36
C LEU A 349 7.58 29.57 6.32
N LYS A 350 7.19 29.85 7.55
CA LYS A 350 8.04 30.48 8.58
C LYS A 350 9.08 29.50 9.15
N THR A 351 8.75 28.19 9.22
CA THR A 351 9.69 27.14 9.59
C THR A 351 10.70 26.87 8.48
N SER A 352 10.26 26.77 7.22
CA SER A 352 11.13 26.54 6.07
C SER A 352 12.11 27.69 5.83
N SER A 353 11.72 28.95 6.07
CA SER A 353 12.62 30.10 5.94
C SER A 353 13.63 30.22 7.09
N LYS A 354 13.33 29.69 8.28
CA LYS A 354 14.30 29.62 9.39
C LYS A 354 15.33 28.52 9.16
N GLU A 355 14.93 27.38 8.62
CA GLU A 355 15.86 26.29 8.29
C GLU A 355 16.80 26.64 7.12
N ALA A 356 16.32 27.42 6.14
CA ALA A 356 17.16 27.92 5.05
C ALA A 356 18.09 29.07 5.46
N ALA A 357 17.86 29.73 6.60
CA ALA A 357 18.73 30.79 7.12
C ALA A 357 19.76 30.27 8.14
N THR A 358 19.67 29.01 8.53
CA THR A 358 20.59 28.32 9.46
C THR A 358 21.44 27.24 8.80
N ALA A 359 21.28 27.00 7.50
CA ALA A 359 22.11 26.17 6.65
C ALA A 359 22.98 27.03 5.74
#